data_81844e8b43e25fcc7fc57735f8db7ffe
#
_entry.id   81844e8b43e25fcc7fc57735f8db7ffe
#
_cell.length_a   1.000
_cell.length_b   1.000
_cell.length_c   1.000
_cell.angle_alpha   90.00
_cell.angle_beta   90.00
_cell.angle_gamma   90.00
#
_symmetry.space_group_name_H-M   'P 1'
#
loop_
_entity.id
_entity.type
_entity.pdbx_description
1 polymer ?
#
loop_
_entity_poly.entity_id
_entity_poly.type
_entity_poly.pdbx_seq_one_letter_code
_entity_poly.pdbx_strand_id
1 'polypeptide(L)'
;MTKRLYSEDPYKQFFGAVVKKIEGNNVWLDQTCFYPESGGQAGDTGTLNSQRVTDTQFDSEKNVVHILESTPTFKVSDKVEGQIDWERRYRIMRVHAASHIMEHFLFQVFGPLKLVGSHLNEKHDSSTYESEERLDPERIAEVERKANEFIGKDLPIETWPDEKKPYFRYWKCGEIQMPCGGTHPKNTSEIGPIKLKRETGGRGREKVRTSLQKP
;
A
#
# COMPACT_ATOMS: atom_id res chain seq x y z
N MET A 1 13.87 -0.48 -17.83
CA MET A 1 12.92 -0.69 -16.74
C MET A 1 13.29 0.22 -15.58
N THR A 2 12.32 0.86 -14.91
CA THR A 2 12.54 1.78 -13.79
C THR A 2 13.06 1.05 -12.55
N LYS A 3 14.16 1.49 -11.94
CA LYS A 3 14.64 0.99 -10.65
C LYS A 3 13.70 1.47 -9.54
N ARG A 4 13.18 0.53 -8.72
CA ARG A 4 12.16 0.76 -7.70
C ARG A 4 12.80 0.95 -6.34
N LEU A 5 13.21 2.18 -5.99
CA LEU A 5 13.86 2.51 -4.73
C LEU A 5 12.95 2.26 -3.51
N TYR A 6 11.64 2.42 -3.66
CA TYR A 6 10.66 2.12 -2.62
C TYR A 6 10.63 0.64 -2.19
N SER A 7 11.13 -0.27 -3.04
CA SER A 7 11.24 -1.69 -2.71
C SER A 7 12.49 -2.00 -1.88
N GLU A 8 13.54 -1.16 -1.97
CA GLU A 8 14.78 -1.26 -1.19
C GLU A 8 14.61 -0.57 0.17
N ASP A 9 14.04 0.65 0.16
CA ASP A 9 13.76 1.43 1.36
C ASP A 9 12.40 2.16 1.21
N PRO A 10 11.32 1.68 1.85
CA PRO A 10 10.01 2.32 1.79
C PRO A 10 9.95 3.69 2.51
N TYR A 11 10.96 4.03 3.33
CA TYR A 11 11.07 5.30 4.05
C TYR A 11 11.80 6.38 3.25
N LYS A 12 12.41 6.03 2.11
CA LYS A 12 13.12 7.00 1.28
C LYS A 12 12.15 8.00 0.66
N GLN A 13 12.34 9.28 1.01
CA GLN A 13 11.42 10.37 0.62
C GLN A 13 11.91 11.16 -0.59
N PHE A 14 13.23 11.28 -0.75
CA PHE A 14 13.89 12.09 -1.77
C PHE A 14 14.78 11.24 -2.66
N PHE A 15 14.85 11.58 -3.93
CA PHE A 15 15.75 10.92 -4.87
C PHE A 15 16.05 11.80 -6.08
N GLY A 16 17.23 11.61 -6.67
CA GLY A 16 17.56 12.14 -7.99
C GLY A 16 17.31 11.08 -9.07
N ALA A 17 16.85 11.49 -10.23
CA ALA A 17 16.62 10.60 -11.38
C ALA A 17 16.88 11.29 -12.70
N VAL A 18 16.96 10.49 -13.77
CA VAL A 18 17.06 10.96 -15.16
C VAL A 18 15.75 10.65 -15.88
N VAL A 19 15.19 11.66 -16.56
CA VAL A 19 13.98 11.51 -17.38
C VAL A 19 14.26 10.60 -18.58
N LYS A 20 13.51 9.51 -18.71
CA LYS A 20 13.64 8.54 -19.80
C LYS A 20 12.65 8.75 -20.93
N LYS A 21 11.43 9.20 -20.61
CA LYS A 21 10.35 9.40 -21.57
C LYS A 21 9.36 10.43 -21.03
N ILE A 22 8.72 11.18 -21.93
CA ILE A 22 7.60 12.09 -21.63
C ILE A 22 6.54 11.89 -22.71
N GLU A 23 5.28 11.72 -22.30
CA GLU A 23 4.11 11.71 -23.18
C GLU A 23 2.99 12.51 -22.51
N GLY A 24 2.72 13.71 -22.99
CA GLY A 24 1.82 14.65 -22.34
C GLY A 24 2.29 14.96 -20.93
N ASN A 25 1.45 14.67 -19.93
CA ASN A 25 1.78 14.85 -18.51
C ASN A 25 2.42 13.60 -17.86
N ASN A 26 2.63 12.53 -18.65
CA ASN A 26 3.20 11.29 -18.16
C ASN A 26 4.73 11.30 -18.29
N VAL A 27 5.41 10.97 -17.20
CA VAL A 27 6.88 10.99 -17.09
C VAL A 27 7.39 9.64 -16.60
N TRP A 28 8.38 9.09 -17.33
CA TRP A 28 9.12 7.89 -16.94
C TRP A 28 10.54 8.26 -16.53
N LEU A 29 10.99 7.68 -15.43
CA LEU A 29 12.30 7.91 -14.85
C LEU A 29 13.14 6.62 -14.87
N ASP A 30 14.46 6.73 -14.79
CA ASP A 30 15.37 5.60 -14.62
C ASP A 30 15.21 4.95 -13.24
N GLN A 31 14.90 5.73 -12.20
CA GLN A 31 14.63 5.25 -10.85
C GLN A 31 13.60 6.12 -10.13
N THR A 32 12.94 5.58 -9.07
CA THR A 32 11.93 6.32 -8.34
C THR A 32 11.68 5.80 -6.93
N CYS A 33 11.33 6.70 -5.99
CA CYS A 33 10.75 6.38 -4.68
C CYS A 33 9.22 6.30 -4.73
N PHE A 34 8.57 6.77 -5.78
CA PHE A 34 7.11 6.73 -5.91
C PHE A 34 6.63 5.30 -6.12
N TYR A 35 5.73 4.83 -5.26
CA TYR A 35 5.04 3.55 -5.41
C TYR A 35 3.90 3.70 -6.42
N PRO A 36 3.86 2.91 -7.49
CA PRO A 36 2.74 2.92 -8.44
C PRO A 36 1.56 2.12 -7.89
N GLU A 37 0.33 2.54 -8.19
CA GLU A 37 -0.87 1.83 -7.78
C GLU A 37 -0.78 0.35 -8.17
N SER A 38 -0.91 -0.52 -7.18
CA SER A 38 -0.82 -1.96 -7.38
C SER A 38 -1.34 -2.73 -6.17
N GLY A 39 -1.96 -3.90 -6.42
CA GLY A 39 -2.41 -4.80 -5.34
C GLY A 39 -3.41 -4.15 -4.38
N GLY A 40 -4.18 -3.19 -4.85
CA GLY A 40 -5.13 -2.42 -4.03
C GLY A 40 -4.53 -1.20 -3.33
N GLN A 41 -3.20 -1.09 -3.19
CA GLN A 41 -2.56 0.09 -2.62
C GLN A 41 -2.54 1.23 -3.65
N ALA A 42 -3.04 2.42 -3.26
CA ALA A 42 -3.02 3.62 -4.08
C ALA A 42 -1.60 4.07 -4.44
N GLY A 43 -1.43 4.61 -5.63
CA GLY A 43 -0.17 5.22 -6.10
C GLY A 43 0.21 6.43 -5.26
N ASP A 44 1.53 6.70 -5.18
CA ASP A 44 2.03 7.87 -4.47
C ASP A 44 1.79 9.16 -5.23
N THR A 45 1.76 10.22 -4.46
CA THR A 45 1.77 11.60 -4.91
C THR A 45 3.00 12.33 -4.38
N GLY A 46 3.31 13.50 -4.93
CA GLY A 46 4.48 14.28 -4.52
C GLY A 46 4.90 15.32 -5.56
N THR A 47 6.21 15.51 -5.77
CA THR A 47 6.72 16.46 -6.76
C THR A 47 7.92 15.93 -7.54
N LEU A 48 8.09 16.40 -8.77
CA LEU A 48 9.31 16.31 -9.59
C LEU A 48 9.74 17.72 -9.98
N ASN A 49 10.93 18.16 -9.54
CA ASN A 49 11.41 19.56 -9.71
C ASN A 49 10.32 20.58 -9.34
N SER A 50 9.67 20.39 -8.18
CA SER A 50 8.56 21.21 -7.67
C SER A 50 7.24 21.13 -8.47
N GLN A 51 7.18 20.42 -9.59
CA GLN A 51 5.92 20.18 -10.30
C GLN A 51 5.15 19.03 -9.63
N ARG A 52 3.85 19.22 -9.44
CA ARG A 52 2.98 18.27 -8.74
C ARG A 52 2.83 16.95 -9.50
N VAL A 53 3.12 15.83 -8.84
CA VAL A 53 2.74 14.47 -9.25
C VAL A 53 1.43 14.13 -8.54
N THR A 54 0.37 13.98 -9.31
CA THR A 54 -0.98 13.71 -8.79
C THR A 54 -1.27 12.23 -8.62
N ASP A 55 -0.56 11.38 -9.35
CA ASP A 55 -0.70 9.93 -9.29
C ASP A 55 0.54 9.22 -9.83
N THR A 56 0.69 7.96 -9.47
CA THR A 56 1.76 7.08 -9.94
C THR A 56 1.16 5.72 -10.31
N GLN A 57 1.41 5.27 -11.54
CA GLN A 57 0.82 4.07 -12.13
C GLN A 57 1.89 3.17 -12.76
N PHE A 58 1.53 1.95 -13.15
CA PHE A 58 2.32 1.13 -14.04
C PHE A 58 1.83 1.29 -15.49
N ASP A 59 2.77 1.33 -16.45
CA ASP A 59 2.44 1.10 -17.85
C ASP A 59 2.28 -0.40 -18.17
N SER A 60 1.96 -0.72 -19.43
CA SER A 60 1.80 -2.09 -19.92
C SER A 60 3.07 -2.95 -19.78
N GLU A 61 4.25 -2.33 -19.74
CA GLU A 61 5.55 -2.99 -19.59
C GLU A 61 6.03 -3.02 -18.13
N LYS A 62 5.18 -2.61 -17.17
CA LYS A 62 5.49 -2.51 -15.74
C LYS A 62 6.59 -1.50 -15.39
N ASN A 63 6.81 -0.48 -16.23
CA ASN A 63 7.56 0.70 -15.84
C ASN A 63 6.68 1.64 -15.02
N VAL A 64 7.31 2.43 -14.14
CA VAL A 64 6.59 3.38 -13.30
C VAL A 64 6.37 4.68 -14.06
N VAL A 65 5.11 5.11 -14.12
CA VAL A 65 4.65 6.36 -14.76
C VAL A 65 4.26 7.35 -13.67
N HIS A 66 4.84 8.55 -13.72
CA HIS A 66 4.47 9.67 -12.85
C HIS A 66 3.54 10.58 -13.63
N ILE A 67 2.33 10.79 -13.13
CA ILE A 67 1.31 11.63 -13.79
C ILE A 67 1.36 13.02 -13.16
N LEU A 68 1.83 14.01 -13.92
CA LEU A 68 1.91 15.38 -13.47
C LEU A 68 0.58 16.12 -13.65
N GLU A 69 0.33 17.09 -12.79
CA GLU A 69 -0.84 17.98 -12.88
C GLU A 69 -0.82 18.84 -14.15
N SER A 70 0.37 19.17 -14.64
CA SER A 70 0.60 20.02 -15.82
C SER A 70 1.74 19.49 -16.69
N THR A 71 1.86 20.01 -17.89
CA THR A 71 2.97 19.68 -18.82
C THR A 71 4.33 19.87 -18.13
N PRO A 72 5.25 18.89 -18.21
CA PRO A 72 6.59 19.01 -17.64
C PRO A 72 7.37 20.22 -18.18
N THR A 73 8.07 20.94 -17.31
CA THR A 73 8.99 22.03 -17.68
C THR A 73 10.39 21.55 -18.01
N PHE A 74 10.67 20.27 -17.78
CA PHE A 74 11.91 19.58 -18.10
C PHE A 74 11.71 18.64 -19.30
N LYS A 75 12.78 18.14 -19.87
CA LYS A 75 12.79 17.30 -21.08
C LYS A 75 13.49 15.96 -20.84
N VAL A 76 13.37 15.06 -21.83
CA VAL A 76 14.08 13.77 -21.82
C VAL A 76 15.58 14.00 -21.68
N SER A 77 16.24 13.18 -20.85
CA SER A 77 17.64 13.22 -20.42
C SER A 77 17.97 14.27 -19.36
N ASP A 78 17.04 15.13 -18.96
CA ASP A 78 17.27 16.04 -17.84
C ASP A 78 17.33 15.25 -16.51
N LYS A 79 18.12 15.79 -15.57
CA LYS A 79 18.11 15.34 -14.17
C LYS A 79 16.98 16.04 -13.44
N VAL A 80 16.24 15.27 -12.67
CA VAL A 80 15.14 15.77 -11.81
C VAL A 80 15.31 15.29 -10.39
N GLU A 81 14.83 16.10 -9.44
CA GLU A 81 14.71 15.75 -8.03
C GLU A 81 13.25 15.38 -7.75
N GLY A 82 13.04 14.22 -7.14
CA GLY A 82 11.73 13.75 -6.74
C GLY A 82 11.57 13.74 -5.24
N GLN A 83 10.38 14.12 -4.79
CA GLN A 83 9.96 14.05 -3.38
C GLN A 83 8.54 13.50 -3.30
N ILE A 84 8.36 12.45 -2.50
CA ILE A 84 7.02 11.88 -2.25
C ILE A 84 6.28 12.67 -1.16
N ASP A 85 4.95 12.66 -1.17
CA ASP A 85 4.10 13.10 -0.05
C ASP A 85 4.24 12.13 1.10
N TRP A 86 5.22 12.35 1.96
CA TRP A 86 5.61 11.41 3.03
C TRP A 86 4.47 11.12 4.00
N GLU A 87 3.77 12.14 4.48
CA GLU A 87 2.64 11.97 5.41
C GLU A 87 1.57 11.03 4.83
N ARG A 88 1.27 11.18 3.53
CA ARG A 88 0.33 10.32 2.82
C ARG A 88 0.88 8.89 2.68
N ARG A 89 2.12 8.72 2.22
CA ARG A 89 2.81 7.42 2.10
C ARG A 89 2.84 6.69 3.44
N TYR A 90 3.25 7.35 4.49
CA TYR A 90 3.40 6.75 5.81
C TYR A 90 2.06 6.29 6.39
N ARG A 91 0.99 7.06 6.17
CA ARG A 91 -0.36 6.61 6.53
C ARG A 91 -0.79 5.39 5.73
N ILE A 92 -0.53 5.34 4.42
CA ILE A 92 -0.81 4.18 3.57
C ILE A 92 -0.05 2.94 4.08
N MET A 93 1.24 3.06 4.39
CA MET A 93 2.05 1.97 4.94
C MET A 93 1.44 1.39 6.22
N ARG A 94 1.01 2.24 7.13
CA ARG A 94 0.37 1.85 8.41
C ARG A 94 -0.96 1.14 8.18
N VAL A 95 -1.82 1.69 7.32
CA VAL A 95 -3.10 1.07 6.94
C VAL A 95 -2.87 -0.28 6.27
N HIS A 96 -1.83 -0.40 5.41
CA HIS A 96 -1.53 -1.63 4.70
C HIS A 96 -1.11 -2.76 5.66
N ALA A 97 -0.19 -2.50 6.57
CA ALA A 97 0.19 -3.48 7.58
C ALA A 97 -0.99 -3.84 8.51
N ALA A 98 -1.82 -2.86 8.87
CA ALA A 98 -3.05 -3.09 9.63
C ALA A 98 -4.02 -4.02 8.91
N SER A 99 -4.16 -3.86 7.57
CA SER A 99 -5.03 -4.70 6.74
C SER A 99 -4.57 -6.16 6.73
N HIS A 100 -3.27 -6.42 6.61
CA HIS A 100 -2.71 -7.78 6.69
C HIS A 100 -2.98 -8.45 8.04
N ILE A 101 -2.77 -7.71 9.13
CA ILE A 101 -3.01 -8.20 10.49
C ILE A 101 -4.52 -8.45 10.69
N MET A 102 -5.37 -7.53 10.26
CA MET A 102 -6.83 -7.67 10.30
C MET A 102 -7.28 -8.92 9.54
N GLU A 103 -6.81 -9.12 8.32
CA GLU A 103 -7.19 -10.26 7.48
C GLU A 103 -6.83 -11.60 8.12
N HIS A 104 -5.65 -11.71 8.74
CA HIS A 104 -5.24 -12.89 9.49
C HIS A 104 -6.25 -13.25 10.60
N PHE A 105 -6.62 -12.28 11.44
CA PHE A 105 -7.59 -12.51 12.50
C PHE A 105 -9.03 -12.67 12.00
N LEU A 106 -9.37 -12.04 10.87
CA LEU A 106 -10.65 -12.27 10.20
C LEU A 106 -10.80 -13.76 9.82
N PHE A 107 -9.75 -14.34 9.23
CA PHE A 107 -9.77 -15.76 8.84
C PHE A 107 -9.72 -16.70 10.04
N GLN A 108 -9.09 -16.32 11.14
CA GLN A 108 -9.17 -17.10 12.39
C GLN A 108 -10.58 -17.15 12.98
N VAL A 109 -11.32 -16.03 12.91
CA VAL A 109 -12.64 -15.90 13.52
C VAL A 109 -13.74 -16.45 12.60
N PHE A 110 -13.70 -16.18 11.30
CA PHE A 110 -14.77 -16.54 10.35
C PHE A 110 -14.44 -17.75 9.48
N GLY A 111 -13.20 -18.26 9.53
CA GLY A 111 -12.70 -19.22 8.56
C GLY A 111 -12.16 -18.54 7.30
N PRO A 112 -11.59 -19.30 6.36
CA PRO A 112 -11.01 -18.74 5.15
C PRO A 112 -12.10 -18.13 4.27
N LEU A 113 -11.95 -16.84 3.96
CA LEU A 113 -12.79 -16.09 3.04
C LEU A 113 -12.00 -15.76 1.78
N LYS A 114 -12.66 -15.74 0.64
CA LYS A 114 -12.01 -15.37 -0.64
C LYS A 114 -12.05 -13.86 -0.80
N LEU A 115 -10.88 -13.22 -0.78
CA LEU A 115 -10.73 -11.80 -1.12
C LEU A 115 -11.02 -11.60 -2.61
N VAL A 116 -11.96 -10.71 -2.94
CA VAL A 116 -12.35 -10.38 -4.32
C VAL A 116 -12.05 -8.96 -4.73
N GLY A 117 -11.60 -8.12 -3.79
CA GLY A 117 -11.15 -6.77 -4.08
C GLY A 117 -10.64 -6.07 -2.81
N SER A 118 -9.64 -5.22 -2.99
CA SER A 118 -9.13 -4.33 -1.97
C SER A 118 -8.88 -2.96 -2.57
N HIS A 119 -9.17 -1.91 -1.80
CA HIS A 119 -8.82 -0.54 -2.11
C HIS A 119 -8.29 0.14 -0.87
N LEU A 120 -7.00 0.46 -0.89
CA LEU A 120 -6.24 0.96 0.24
C LEU A 120 -5.63 2.32 -0.09
N ASN A 121 -5.94 3.30 0.74
CA ASN A 121 -5.43 4.67 0.64
C ASN A 121 -5.03 5.21 2.03
N GLU A 122 -4.68 6.48 2.13
CA GLU A 122 -4.27 7.11 3.39
C GLU A 122 -5.38 7.21 4.44
N LYS A 123 -6.64 6.97 4.09
CA LYS A 123 -7.78 7.03 5.00
C LYS A 123 -8.14 5.67 5.59
N HIS A 124 -8.18 4.66 4.75
CA HIS A 124 -8.57 3.30 5.12
C HIS A 124 -8.22 2.27 4.03
N ASP A 125 -8.26 1.01 4.42
CA ASP A 125 -8.46 -0.11 3.50
C ASP A 125 -9.94 -0.50 3.45
N SER A 126 -10.39 -0.97 2.29
CA SER A 126 -11.71 -1.55 2.06
C SER A 126 -11.52 -2.90 1.36
N SER A 127 -11.45 -3.96 2.13
CA SER A 127 -11.33 -5.33 1.63
C SER A 127 -12.70 -5.97 1.48
N THR A 128 -12.98 -6.54 0.30
CA THR A 128 -14.25 -7.19 -0.04
C THR A 128 -14.02 -8.69 -0.19
N TYR A 129 -14.84 -9.48 0.50
CA TYR A 129 -14.76 -10.94 0.55
C TYR A 129 -16.03 -11.56 0.01
N GLU A 130 -15.93 -12.73 -0.68
CA GLU A 130 -17.08 -13.59 -0.93
C GLU A 130 -17.55 -14.17 0.41
N SER A 131 -18.85 -14.06 0.69
CA SER A 131 -19.47 -14.62 1.88
C SER A 131 -20.96 -14.81 1.62
N GLU A 132 -21.47 -16.02 1.86
CA GLU A 132 -22.91 -16.32 1.75
C GLU A 132 -23.67 -15.76 2.95
N GLU A 133 -23.01 -15.71 4.10
CA GLU A 133 -23.55 -15.20 5.35
C GLU A 133 -23.01 -13.81 5.67
N ARG A 134 -23.83 -13.03 6.36
CA ARG A 134 -23.42 -11.73 6.88
C ARG A 134 -22.37 -11.91 7.98
N LEU A 135 -21.26 -11.17 7.88
CA LEU A 135 -20.28 -11.12 8.95
C LEU A 135 -20.90 -10.48 10.20
N ASP A 136 -20.94 -11.25 11.29
CA ASP A 136 -21.54 -10.85 12.56
C ASP A 136 -20.76 -9.66 13.17
N PRO A 137 -21.43 -8.57 13.61
CA PRO A 137 -20.76 -7.41 14.18
C PRO A 137 -19.99 -7.69 15.47
N GLU A 138 -20.45 -8.61 16.34
CA GLU A 138 -19.75 -8.96 17.58
C GLU A 138 -18.46 -9.72 17.28
N ARG A 139 -18.50 -10.60 16.28
CA ARG A 139 -17.31 -11.31 15.79
C ARG A 139 -16.33 -10.37 15.08
N ILE A 140 -16.81 -9.33 14.38
CA ILE A 140 -15.93 -8.27 13.85
C ILE A 140 -15.27 -7.48 14.98
N ALA A 141 -15.98 -7.23 16.08
CA ALA A 141 -15.37 -6.60 17.27
C ALA A 141 -14.31 -7.50 17.91
N GLU A 142 -14.48 -8.83 17.89
CA GLU A 142 -13.46 -9.78 18.32
C GLU A 142 -12.22 -9.70 17.42
N VAL A 143 -12.37 -9.66 16.09
CA VAL A 143 -11.27 -9.46 15.13
C VAL A 143 -10.51 -8.18 15.44
N GLU A 144 -11.23 -7.06 15.65
CA GLU A 144 -10.64 -5.77 16.01
C GLU A 144 -9.80 -5.85 17.28
N ARG A 145 -10.32 -6.46 18.31
CA ARG A 145 -9.61 -6.64 19.60
C ARG A 145 -8.33 -7.46 19.42
N LYS A 146 -8.41 -8.62 18.75
CA LYS A 146 -7.25 -9.49 18.50
C LYS A 146 -6.19 -8.78 17.66
N ALA A 147 -6.60 -8.07 16.61
CA ALA A 147 -5.68 -7.30 15.76
C ALA A 147 -4.98 -6.18 16.56
N ASN A 148 -5.71 -5.44 17.39
CA ASN A 148 -5.12 -4.41 18.26
C ASN A 148 -4.17 -4.98 19.31
N GLU A 149 -4.50 -6.12 19.91
CA GLU A 149 -3.60 -6.82 20.84
C GLU A 149 -2.31 -7.28 20.15
N PHE A 150 -2.40 -7.76 18.91
CA PHE A 150 -1.23 -8.15 18.12
C PHE A 150 -0.36 -6.93 17.73
N ILE A 151 -0.98 -5.84 17.29
CA ILE A 151 -0.32 -4.57 16.96
C ILE A 151 0.45 -4.03 18.18
N GLY A 152 -0.13 -4.14 19.36
CA GLY A 152 0.48 -3.68 20.62
C GLY A 152 1.72 -4.45 21.07
N LYS A 153 2.08 -5.56 20.43
CA LYS A 153 3.26 -6.38 20.80
C LYS A 153 4.59 -5.82 20.32
N ASP A 154 4.61 -4.74 19.53
CA ASP A 154 5.81 -4.12 18.94
C ASP A 154 6.69 -5.13 18.17
N LEU A 155 6.07 -5.87 17.27
CA LEU A 155 6.76 -6.89 16.48
C LEU A 155 7.41 -6.28 15.23
N PRO A 156 8.59 -6.80 14.81
CA PRO A 156 9.20 -6.39 13.55
C PRO A 156 8.36 -6.83 12.35
N ILE A 157 8.34 -5.98 11.33
CA ILE A 157 7.73 -6.25 10.02
C ILE A 157 8.87 -6.40 9.01
N GLU A 158 8.97 -7.56 8.42
CA GLU A 158 10.01 -7.93 7.47
C GLU A 158 9.44 -8.03 6.06
N THR A 159 10.20 -7.56 5.06
CA THR A 159 9.86 -7.74 3.65
C THR A 159 11.10 -8.13 2.87
N TRP A 160 10.98 -9.12 1.96
CA TRP A 160 12.08 -9.55 1.11
C TRP A 160 11.61 -9.94 -0.28
N PRO A 161 12.47 -9.84 -1.32
CA PRO A 161 12.14 -10.30 -2.67
C PRO A 161 12.13 -11.83 -2.75
N ASP A 162 11.37 -12.35 -3.71
CA ASP A 162 11.49 -13.76 -4.11
C ASP A 162 12.82 -13.98 -4.88
N GLU A 163 13.51 -15.06 -4.61
CA GLU A 163 14.79 -15.35 -5.24
C GLU A 163 14.70 -15.59 -6.75
N LYS A 164 13.57 -16.09 -7.24
CA LYS A 164 13.34 -16.48 -8.64
C LYS A 164 12.47 -15.50 -9.41
N LYS A 165 11.71 -14.65 -8.72
CA LYS A 165 10.73 -13.71 -9.31
C LYS A 165 11.05 -12.29 -8.84
N PRO A 166 11.88 -11.50 -9.56
CA PRO A 166 12.49 -10.26 -9.06
C PRO A 166 11.51 -9.17 -8.62
N TYR A 167 10.24 -9.24 -9.02
CA TYR A 167 9.21 -8.26 -8.61
C TYR A 167 8.18 -8.82 -7.64
N PHE A 168 8.32 -10.09 -7.27
CA PHE A 168 7.49 -10.74 -6.27
C PHE A 168 8.16 -10.59 -4.91
N ARG A 169 7.40 -10.24 -3.89
CA ARG A 169 7.92 -10.00 -2.55
C ARG A 169 7.03 -10.68 -1.51
N TYR A 170 7.62 -10.94 -0.38
CA TYR A 170 6.95 -11.46 0.81
C TYR A 170 6.93 -10.41 1.90
N TRP A 171 5.93 -10.51 2.75
CA TRP A 171 5.74 -9.75 3.98
C TRP A 171 5.58 -10.73 5.14
N LYS A 172 6.17 -10.41 6.30
CA LYS A 172 6.06 -11.22 7.52
C LYS A 172 6.02 -10.32 8.75
N CYS A 173 5.18 -10.72 9.73
CA CYS A 173 5.13 -10.15 11.07
C CYS A 173 4.73 -11.25 12.07
N GLY A 174 5.63 -11.61 12.96
CA GLY A 174 5.43 -12.77 13.86
C GLY A 174 5.12 -14.06 13.09
N GLU A 175 3.98 -14.69 13.38
CA GLU A 175 3.49 -15.89 12.68
C GLU A 175 2.79 -15.60 11.34
N ILE A 176 2.49 -14.35 11.03
CA ILE A 176 1.75 -13.97 9.82
C ILE A 176 2.75 -13.82 8.68
N GLN A 177 2.53 -14.54 7.57
CA GLN A 177 3.35 -14.42 6.36
C GLN A 177 2.49 -14.52 5.12
N MET A 178 2.72 -13.64 4.13
CA MET A 178 2.00 -13.63 2.86
C MET A 178 2.79 -12.97 1.73
N PRO A 179 2.43 -13.22 0.46
CA PRO A 179 2.94 -12.43 -0.66
C PRO A 179 2.45 -10.99 -0.57
N CYS A 180 3.37 -10.03 -0.59
CA CYS A 180 3.01 -8.60 -0.69
C CYS A 180 4.17 -7.75 -1.24
N GLY A 181 3.91 -6.98 -2.29
CA GLY A 181 4.86 -6.05 -2.92
C GLY A 181 4.64 -4.59 -2.55
N GLY A 182 3.73 -4.30 -1.62
CA GLY A 182 3.43 -2.94 -1.14
C GLY A 182 4.48 -2.37 -0.19
N THR A 183 4.17 -1.22 0.36
CA THR A 183 5.02 -0.54 1.34
C THR A 183 4.46 -0.67 2.75
N HIS A 184 5.33 -0.90 3.74
CA HIS A 184 4.94 -1.17 5.13
C HIS A 184 5.87 -0.47 6.12
N PRO A 185 5.42 -0.19 7.36
CA PRO A 185 6.28 0.27 8.44
C PRO A 185 7.24 -0.86 8.90
N LYS A 186 8.24 -0.52 9.71
CA LYS A 186 9.22 -1.49 10.21
C LYS A 186 8.74 -2.28 11.42
N ASN A 187 7.82 -1.72 12.21
CA ASN A 187 7.29 -2.36 13.41
C ASN A 187 5.79 -2.13 13.54
N THR A 188 5.11 -3.03 14.25
CA THR A 188 3.67 -2.90 14.51
C THR A 188 3.34 -1.71 15.41
N SER A 189 4.23 -1.27 16.30
CA SER A 189 4.05 -0.07 17.12
C SER A 189 3.84 1.21 16.30
N GLU A 190 4.38 1.27 15.08
CA GLU A 190 4.16 2.40 14.17
C GLU A 190 2.73 2.46 13.63
N ILE A 191 2.00 1.32 13.60
CA ILE A 191 0.64 1.25 13.09
C ILE A 191 -0.31 2.06 13.99
N GLY A 192 -0.20 1.85 15.30
CA GLY A 192 -1.14 2.37 16.28
C GLY A 192 -2.49 1.65 16.26
N PRO A 193 -3.44 2.05 17.13
CA PRO A 193 -4.75 1.40 17.23
C PRO A 193 -5.54 1.50 15.92
N ILE A 194 -6.29 0.43 15.62
CA ILE A 194 -7.16 0.37 14.44
C ILE A 194 -8.63 0.24 14.83
N LYS A 195 -9.50 0.64 13.90
CA LYS A 195 -10.95 0.45 13.97
C LYS A 195 -11.42 -0.32 12.75
N LEU A 196 -12.27 -1.32 12.99
CA LEU A 196 -12.93 -2.07 11.94
C LEU A 196 -14.39 -1.64 11.79
N LYS A 197 -14.86 -1.65 10.56
CA LYS A 197 -16.26 -1.42 10.23
C LYS A 197 -16.70 -2.41 9.16
N ARG A 198 -17.71 -3.22 9.49
CA ARG A 198 -18.37 -4.06 8.50
C ARG A 198 -19.29 -3.20 7.63
N GLU A 199 -19.25 -3.42 6.32
CA GLU A 199 -20.14 -2.83 5.32
C GLU A 199 -20.63 -3.92 4.36
N THR A 200 -21.75 -3.69 3.68
CA THR A 200 -22.19 -4.63 2.65
C THR A 200 -21.34 -4.49 1.39
N GLY A 201 -20.90 -5.59 0.82
CA GLY A 201 -20.20 -5.65 -0.47
C GLY A 201 -21.14 -5.90 -1.67
N GLY A 202 -22.46 -6.00 -1.43
CA GLY A 202 -23.44 -6.46 -2.39
C GLY A 202 -23.86 -7.92 -2.14
N ARG A 203 -24.68 -8.49 -3.03
CA ARG A 203 -25.17 -9.87 -2.88
C ARG A 203 -23.99 -10.87 -2.86
N GLY A 204 -23.94 -11.72 -1.84
CA GLY A 204 -22.90 -12.74 -1.68
C GLY A 204 -21.52 -12.16 -1.36
N ARG A 205 -21.45 -10.90 -0.89
CA ARG A 205 -20.20 -10.21 -0.57
C ARG A 205 -20.32 -9.38 0.69
N GLU A 206 -19.27 -9.44 1.48
CA GLU A 206 -19.11 -8.65 2.70
C GLU A 206 -17.85 -7.79 2.58
N LYS A 207 -17.89 -6.59 3.13
CA LYS A 207 -16.76 -5.66 3.13
C LYS A 207 -16.34 -5.35 4.56
N VAL A 208 -15.04 -5.38 4.80
CA VAL A 208 -14.44 -4.93 6.05
C VAL A 208 -13.57 -3.72 5.74
N ARG A 209 -13.87 -2.61 6.41
CA ARG A 209 -13.05 -1.40 6.36
C ARG A 209 -12.14 -1.35 7.56
N THR A 210 -10.84 -1.18 7.31
CA THR A 210 -9.81 -1.00 8.33
C THR A 210 -9.32 0.44 8.30
N SER A 211 -9.36 1.14 9.43
CA SER A 211 -8.88 2.52 9.56
C SER A 211 -8.02 2.69 10.81
N LEU A 212 -7.04 3.60 10.74
CA LEU A 212 -6.28 4.00 11.92
C LEU A 212 -7.16 4.85 12.82
N GLN A 213 -7.13 4.61 14.13
CA GLN A 213 -7.76 5.52 15.09
C GLN A 213 -6.94 6.81 15.17
N LYS A 214 -7.63 7.92 15.42
CA LYS A 214 -6.94 9.17 15.77
C LYS A 214 -6.29 8.99 17.15
N PRO A 215 -5.06 9.50 17.34
CA PRO A 215 -4.43 9.53 18.66
C PRO A 215 -5.25 10.34 19.66
#